data_ba67cce4daf050d43de3dd9eeeb561e4
#
_entry.id   ba67cce4daf050d43de3dd9eeeb561e4
#
_cell.length_a   1.000
_cell.length_b   1.000
_cell.length_c   1.000
_cell.angle_alpha   90.00
_cell.angle_beta   90.00
_cell.angle_gamma   90.00
#
_symmetry.space_group_name_H-M   'P 1'
#
loop_
_entity.id
_entity.type
_entity.pdbx_description
1 polymer ?
#
loop_
_entity_poly.entity_id
_entity_poly.type
_entity_poly.pdbx_seq_one_letter_code
_entity_poly.pdbx_strand_id
1 'polypeptide(L)'
;MAAMYRVLIIDDEEPLREAIRILGDWEGLGVEQILEATDGRMGLAMLNEHKIDLAIIDMKMPELDGAELLKIIEQQYPELLTIVISGYNDFEYTRQAIHSKVVDYLLKPVNRYDLNEALLKAINVLQAKRKLEDEFISKNIKLNMSLPKLKEKVYLSIIEHSFKNQMNDSLLPIIGASDPDNRFMTVVLRVLNLEEISVNKFLHDLDLLHFAVGNIIDEIAGDHYQSFSFANPKEAHEIIAVITMKGGYREDMVYRSLHQMKRVSTKLQELFGMAVIIGIGELCYDIIEIANSYDYAKAAINGVDLLKLKGSLVTSSTEPRPLIDNYPLSSRLPMIRSALESGSIQQAKSVVNEFVKHWTSSEGFSMGEADRTVHELVILLNDIALELKVAPGRLPLNGDHELRGLGISIDFANFDQFEALLIQILEYYIEEIRKSESGNRMFEVGDIKEYIDHHYFEDIKISLFTDKYFLSREYLMKLFKQQFGFGIHEYVQKVRMGKAKELLNDSSLKIQEISEMLGYKDKNYFSKAFRNYYSLSPTEYRESRAVDKK
;
A
#
# COMPACT_ATOMS: atom_id res chain seq x y z
N MET A 1 38.02 14.73 29.32
CA MET A 1 38.45 15.40 28.08
C MET A 1 37.24 15.54 27.20
N ALA A 2 36.95 16.76 26.71
CA ALA A 2 35.87 16.90 25.73
C ALA A 2 36.18 16.04 24.51
N ALA A 3 35.22 15.35 24.02
CA ALA A 3 35.39 14.52 22.83
C ALA A 3 35.60 15.44 21.64
N MET A 4 36.74 15.29 20.97
CA MET A 4 37.10 16.07 19.79
C MET A 4 36.73 15.25 18.55
N TYR A 5 35.92 15.80 17.64
CA TYR A 5 35.44 15.13 16.44
C TYR A 5 36.09 15.71 15.19
N ARG A 6 36.25 14.88 14.15
CA ARG A 6 36.73 15.32 12.84
C ARG A 6 35.63 15.12 11.82
N VAL A 7 35.36 16.19 11.08
CA VAL A 7 34.32 16.21 10.05
C VAL A 7 34.97 16.39 8.69
N LEU A 8 34.49 15.63 7.69
CA LEU A 8 34.90 15.75 6.29
C LEU A 8 33.69 16.22 5.47
N ILE A 9 33.85 17.33 4.75
CA ILE A 9 32.86 17.85 3.81
C ILE A 9 33.30 17.48 2.41
N ILE A 10 32.43 16.79 1.67
CA ILE A 10 32.69 16.29 0.30
C ILE A 10 31.63 16.87 -0.62
N ASP A 11 31.98 17.84 -1.43
CA ASP A 11 31.10 18.53 -2.37
C ASP A 11 31.98 19.19 -3.45
N ASP A 12 31.57 19.18 -4.72
CA ASP A 12 32.33 19.79 -5.80
C ASP A 12 32.14 21.31 -5.88
N GLU A 13 31.08 21.85 -5.27
CA GLU A 13 30.76 23.26 -5.25
C GLU A 13 31.49 23.98 -4.07
N GLU A 14 32.56 24.73 -4.39
CA GLU A 14 33.29 25.51 -3.36
C GLU A 14 32.38 26.44 -2.54
N PRO A 15 31.42 27.20 -3.12
CA PRO A 15 30.52 28.05 -2.34
C PRO A 15 29.68 27.28 -1.32
N LEU A 16 29.34 26.03 -1.60
CA LEU A 16 28.55 25.22 -0.67
C LEU A 16 29.43 24.70 0.47
N ARG A 17 30.63 24.22 0.17
CA ARG A 17 31.59 23.85 1.25
C ARG A 17 31.85 25.00 2.20
N GLU A 18 32.05 26.20 1.66
CA GLU A 18 32.23 27.41 2.46
C GLU A 18 30.97 27.77 3.28
N ALA A 19 29.78 27.64 2.67
CA ALA A 19 28.52 27.86 3.36
C ALA A 19 28.34 26.89 4.53
N ILE A 20 28.58 25.61 4.35
CA ILE A 20 28.49 24.59 5.40
C ILE A 20 29.45 24.94 6.54
N ARG A 21 30.68 25.33 6.19
CA ARG A 21 31.69 25.73 7.19
C ARG A 21 31.29 26.94 8.02
N ILE A 22 30.61 27.93 7.42
CA ILE A 22 30.15 29.15 8.10
C ILE A 22 28.87 28.88 8.92
N LEU A 23 27.96 28.04 8.41
CA LEU A 23 26.65 27.81 9.02
C LEU A 23 26.69 26.83 10.20
N GLY A 24 27.64 25.90 10.24
CA GLY A 24 27.78 24.91 11.30
C GLY A 24 28.28 25.50 12.62
N ASP A 25 27.74 25.04 13.74
CA ASP A 25 28.18 25.36 15.09
C ASP A 25 29.25 24.34 15.56
N TRP A 26 30.41 24.41 14.93
CA TRP A 26 31.47 23.41 15.09
C TRP A 26 32.08 23.44 16.52
N GLU A 27 32.26 24.63 17.08
CA GLU A 27 32.81 24.79 18.41
C GLU A 27 31.83 24.30 19.49
N GLY A 28 30.55 24.68 19.38
CA GLY A 28 29.49 24.21 20.29
C GLY A 28 29.28 22.69 20.24
N LEU A 29 29.55 22.06 19.11
CA LEU A 29 29.43 20.61 18.89
C LEU A 29 30.73 19.84 19.20
N GLY A 30 31.84 20.52 19.55
CA GLY A 30 33.11 19.87 19.89
C GLY A 30 33.86 19.29 18.67
N VAL A 31 33.71 19.89 17.52
CA VAL A 31 34.45 19.54 16.29
C VAL A 31 35.81 20.21 16.32
N GLU A 32 36.88 19.42 16.29
CA GLU A 32 38.26 19.89 16.33
C GLU A 32 38.76 20.27 14.94
N GLN A 33 38.39 19.53 13.94
CA GLN A 33 38.90 19.68 12.58
C GLN A 33 37.83 19.44 11.53
N ILE A 34 37.81 20.35 10.56
CA ILE A 34 37.00 20.24 9.35
C ILE A 34 37.96 20.04 8.19
N LEU A 35 37.78 18.96 7.44
CA LEU A 35 38.48 18.64 6.21
C LEU A 35 37.55 18.82 5.04
N GLU A 36 38.07 19.13 3.88
CA GLU A 36 37.27 19.32 2.65
C GLU A 36 37.82 18.50 1.51
N ALA A 37 36.91 17.91 0.73
CA ALA A 37 37.20 17.20 -0.53
C ALA A 37 36.29 17.74 -1.63
N THR A 38 36.81 17.80 -2.86
CA THR A 38 36.12 18.35 -4.03
C THR A 38 35.39 17.30 -4.84
N ASP A 39 35.59 16.03 -4.54
CA ASP A 39 34.97 14.90 -5.20
C ASP A 39 35.05 13.64 -4.32
N GLY A 40 34.35 12.58 -4.72
CA GLY A 40 34.32 11.34 -3.96
C GLY A 40 35.67 10.60 -3.88
N ARG A 41 36.56 10.74 -4.89
CA ARG A 41 37.89 10.08 -4.86
C ARG A 41 38.82 10.77 -3.86
N MET A 42 38.83 12.09 -3.85
CA MET A 42 39.57 12.85 -2.84
C MET A 42 39.02 12.56 -1.44
N GLY A 43 37.67 12.46 -1.30
CA GLY A 43 37.01 12.05 -0.06
C GLY A 43 37.51 10.70 0.44
N LEU A 44 37.57 9.68 -0.42
CA LEU A 44 38.12 8.36 -0.05
C LEU A 44 39.60 8.41 0.32
N ALA A 45 40.41 9.19 -0.39
CA ALA A 45 41.82 9.36 -0.03
C ALA A 45 41.97 9.92 1.37
N MET A 46 41.19 10.94 1.73
CA MET A 46 41.17 11.53 3.07
C MET A 46 40.66 10.58 4.15
N LEU A 47 39.68 9.74 3.85
CA LEU A 47 39.19 8.71 4.78
C LEU A 47 40.26 7.64 5.08
N ASN A 48 41.16 7.36 4.11
CA ASN A 48 42.29 6.47 4.31
C ASN A 48 43.42 7.09 5.16
N GLU A 49 43.65 8.39 5.03
CA GLU A 49 44.75 9.09 5.70
C GLU A 49 44.37 9.60 7.09
N HIS A 50 43.11 9.92 7.28
CA HIS A 50 42.62 10.56 8.51
C HIS A 50 41.50 9.74 9.15
N LYS A 51 41.51 9.69 10.48
CA LYS A 51 40.37 9.15 11.23
C LYS A 51 39.26 10.20 11.24
N ILE A 52 38.22 10.03 10.46
CA ILE A 52 37.05 10.89 10.36
C ILE A 52 35.91 10.28 11.17
N ASP A 53 35.17 11.10 11.92
CA ASP A 53 34.02 10.67 12.71
C ASP A 53 32.69 10.88 11.98
N LEU A 54 32.62 11.95 11.15
CA LEU A 54 31.43 12.33 10.40
C LEU A 54 31.80 12.83 9.00
N ALA A 55 31.12 12.34 7.96
CA ALA A 55 31.22 12.86 6.61
C ALA A 55 29.90 13.51 6.18
N ILE A 56 30.00 14.70 5.57
CA ILE A 56 28.90 15.38 4.91
C ILE A 56 29.15 15.25 3.41
N ILE A 57 28.21 14.60 2.69
CA ILE A 57 28.46 14.13 1.32
C ILE A 57 27.40 14.68 0.39
N ASP A 58 27.83 15.38 -0.66
CA ASP A 58 26.96 15.70 -1.78
C ASP A 58 26.71 14.44 -2.62
N MET A 59 25.49 14.27 -3.07
CA MET A 59 25.11 13.12 -3.89
C MET A 59 25.58 13.25 -5.35
N LYS A 60 25.76 14.46 -5.83
CA LYS A 60 26.05 14.74 -7.23
C LYS A 60 27.42 15.37 -7.41
N MET A 61 28.42 14.55 -7.66
CA MET A 61 29.80 14.99 -7.82
C MET A 61 30.43 14.33 -9.06
N PRO A 62 31.42 14.99 -9.70
CA PRO A 62 32.17 14.37 -10.79
C PRO A 62 33.06 13.22 -10.29
N GLU A 63 33.49 12.36 -11.19
CA GLU A 63 34.39 11.21 -11.03
C GLU A 63 33.83 10.06 -10.18
N LEU A 64 33.50 10.28 -8.93
CA LEU A 64 32.86 9.33 -8.02
C LEU A 64 31.70 10.04 -7.34
N ASP A 65 30.48 9.66 -7.70
CA ASP A 65 29.28 10.26 -7.15
C ASP A 65 29.05 9.85 -5.68
N GLY A 66 28.18 10.62 -4.98
CA GLY A 66 27.91 10.38 -3.56
C GLY A 66 27.28 9.02 -3.28
N ALA A 67 26.51 8.48 -4.23
CA ALA A 67 25.86 7.19 -4.07
C ALA A 67 26.84 6.01 -4.14
N GLU A 68 27.81 6.08 -5.06
CA GLU A 68 28.89 5.11 -5.13
C GLU A 68 29.83 5.23 -3.91
N LEU A 69 30.13 6.48 -3.51
CA LEU A 69 30.92 6.75 -2.32
C LEU A 69 30.28 6.18 -1.04
N LEU A 70 28.97 6.36 -0.86
CA LEU A 70 28.23 5.81 0.28
C LEU A 70 28.30 4.28 0.35
N LYS A 71 28.20 3.59 -0.80
CA LYS A 71 28.36 2.14 -0.86
C LYS A 71 29.75 1.67 -0.41
N ILE A 72 30.78 2.41 -0.81
CA ILE A 72 32.14 2.11 -0.40
C ILE A 72 32.31 2.38 1.11
N ILE A 73 31.78 3.49 1.60
CA ILE A 73 31.81 3.85 3.01
C ILE A 73 31.10 2.79 3.86
N GLU A 74 29.94 2.32 3.45
CA GLU A 74 29.18 1.29 4.16
C GLU A 74 29.98 -0.02 4.29
N GLN A 75 30.75 -0.37 3.27
CA GLN A 75 31.54 -1.61 3.26
C GLN A 75 32.89 -1.47 3.99
N GLN A 76 33.58 -0.35 3.83
CA GLN A 76 34.96 -0.18 4.29
C GLN A 76 35.09 0.66 5.58
N TYR A 77 34.11 1.55 5.85
CA TYR A 77 34.12 2.44 6.99
C TYR A 77 32.81 2.38 7.80
N PRO A 78 32.44 1.20 8.34
CA PRO A 78 31.13 0.99 8.98
C PRO A 78 30.89 1.84 10.22
N GLU A 79 31.96 2.46 10.73
CA GLU A 79 31.95 3.30 11.93
C GLU A 79 31.77 4.80 11.61
N LEU A 80 31.95 5.20 10.36
CA LEU A 80 31.82 6.56 9.90
C LEU A 80 30.34 6.94 9.83
N LEU A 81 29.97 8.03 10.48
CA LEU A 81 28.64 8.59 10.32
C LEU A 81 28.59 9.46 9.07
N THR A 82 27.46 9.44 8.39
CA THR A 82 27.27 10.23 7.18
C THR A 82 26.01 11.08 7.27
N ILE A 83 26.10 12.33 6.81
CA ILE A 83 25.00 13.22 6.49
C ILE A 83 25.06 13.42 4.98
N VAL A 84 23.92 13.30 4.32
CA VAL A 84 23.84 13.48 2.87
C VAL A 84 23.23 14.82 2.54
N ILE A 85 23.79 15.50 1.53
CA ILE A 85 23.23 16.72 0.95
C ILE A 85 22.85 16.45 -0.50
N SER A 86 21.68 16.92 -0.95
CA SER A 86 21.26 16.73 -2.35
C SER A 86 20.28 17.83 -2.80
N GLY A 87 20.17 18.01 -4.12
CA GLY A 87 19.17 18.91 -4.72
C GLY A 87 17.78 18.29 -4.81
N TYR A 88 16.77 19.12 -4.99
CA TYR A 88 15.34 18.73 -5.08
C TYR A 88 15.00 17.72 -6.19
N ASN A 89 15.86 17.56 -7.21
CA ASN A 89 15.63 16.68 -8.34
C ASN A 89 16.36 15.32 -8.23
N ASP A 90 17.01 15.03 -7.13
CA ASP A 90 17.93 13.90 -6.99
C ASP A 90 17.30 12.73 -6.22
N PHE A 91 16.05 12.39 -6.53
CA PHE A 91 15.26 11.36 -5.83
C PHE A 91 15.86 9.95 -5.90
N GLU A 92 16.56 9.63 -6.96
CA GLU A 92 17.23 8.34 -7.10
C GLU A 92 18.32 8.15 -6.04
N TYR A 93 18.99 9.23 -5.68
CA TYR A 93 20.02 9.27 -4.64
C TYR A 93 19.43 9.25 -3.22
N THR A 94 18.25 9.87 -3.03
CA THR A 94 17.54 9.80 -1.74
C THR A 94 17.17 8.36 -1.39
N ARG A 95 16.75 7.56 -2.35
CA ARG A 95 16.49 6.13 -2.18
C ARG A 95 17.72 5.36 -1.72
N GLN A 96 18.87 5.65 -2.29
CA GLN A 96 20.15 5.03 -1.93
C GLN A 96 20.61 5.45 -0.53
N ALA A 97 20.44 6.72 -0.18
CA ALA A 97 20.73 7.24 1.16
C ALA A 97 19.82 6.63 2.25
N ILE A 98 18.56 6.36 1.94
CA ILE A 98 17.62 5.67 2.86
C ILE A 98 18.04 4.22 3.10
N HIS A 99 18.64 3.55 2.12
CA HIS A 99 19.17 2.19 2.29
C HIS A 99 20.54 2.16 2.96
N SER A 100 21.32 3.23 2.84
CA SER A 100 22.60 3.41 3.53
C SER A 100 22.34 3.99 4.91
N LYS A 101 23.12 3.59 5.92
CA LYS A 101 22.99 4.04 7.34
C LYS A 101 23.38 5.51 7.53
N VAL A 102 22.74 6.44 6.81
CA VAL A 102 22.96 7.88 6.98
C VAL A 102 22.24 8.40 8.22
N VAL A 103 22.83 9.35 8.90
CA VAL A 103 22.27 9.97 10.11
C VAL A 103 21.14 10.92 9.76
N ASP A 104 21.35 11.70 8.70
CA ASP A 104 20.35 12.66 8.24
C ASP A 104 20.57 13.00 6.75
N TYR A 105 19.56 13.63 6.16
CA TYR A 105 19.53 14.01 4.77
C TYR A 105 19.10 15.48 4.65
N LEU A 106 19.93 16.31 4.01
CA LEU A 106 19.70 17.74 3.86
C LEU A 106 19.43 18.11 2.39
N LEU A 107 18.46 18.98 2.17
CA LEU A 107 18.16 19.51 0.84
C LEU A 107 18.92 20.81 0.56
N LYS A 108 19.47 20.97 -0.66
CA LYS A 108 20.01 22.24 -1.13
C LYS A 108 18.85 23.22 -1.46
N PRO A 109 18.91 24.49 -1.05
CA PRO A 109 20.02 25.15 -0.35
C PRO A 109 20.04 24.81 1.15
N VAL A 110 21.21 24.47 1.65
CA VAL A 110 21.42 24.16 3.08
C VAL A 110 21.19 25.39 3.93
N ASN A 111 20.30 25.28 4.91
CA ASN A 111 20.08 26.34 5.89
C ASN A 111 20.76 26.03 7.24
N ARG A 112 20.93 27.07 8.06
CA ARG A 112 21.65 26.95 9.33
C ARG A 112 20.97 26.03 10.33
N TYR A 113 19.65 26.03 10.37
CA TYR A 113 18.87 25.24 11.33
C TYR A 113 18.99 23.76 11.05
N ASP A 114 18.67 23.33 9.84
CA ASP A 114 18.68 21.91 9.44
C ASP A 114 20.09 21.32 9.52
N LEU A 115 21.12 22.11 9.11
CA LEU A 115 22.52 21.67 9.22
C LEU A 115 22.89 21.38 10.67
N ASN A 116 22.61 22.32 11.59
CA ASN A 116 22.98 22.14 12.99
C ASN A 116 22.14 21.09 13.70
N GLU A 117 20.90 20.87 13.30
CA GLU A 117 20.09 19.76 13.80
C GLU A 117 20.67 18.41 13.36
N ALA A 118 21.05 18.26 12.09
CA ALA A 118 21.68 17.05 11.57
C ALA A 118 23.05 16.80 12.23
N LEU A 119 23.85 17.85 12.40
CA LEU A 119 25.12 17.77 13.10
C LEU A 119 24.93 17.35 14.56
N LEU A 120 23.96 17.95 15.27
CA LEU A 120 23.64 17.59 16.64
C LEU A 120 23.20 16.12 16.76
N LYS A 121 22.37 15.64 15.85
CA LYS A 121 21.98 14.23 15.78
C LYS A 121 23.22 13.34 15.61
N ALA A 122 24.11 13.67 14.67
CA ALA A 122 25.33 12.91 14.44
C ALA A 122 26.25 12.90 15.65
N ILE A 123 26.49 14.05 16.26
CA ILE A 123 27.35 14.17 17.46
C ILE A 123 26.75 13.40 18.64
N ASN A 124 25.42 13.46 18.84
CA ASN A 124 24.76 12.68 19.89
C ASN A 124 24.94 11.15 19.67
N VAL A 125 24.88 10.69 18.43
CA VAL A 125 25.17 9.29 18.09
C VAL A 125 26.64 8.94 18.43
N LEU A 126 27.58 9.81 18.06
CA LEU A 126 29.01 9.64 18.38
C LEU A 126 29.26 9.61 19.89
N GLN A 127 28.61 10.49 20.63
CA GLN A 127 28.71 10.53 22.09
C GLN A 127 28.13 9.29 22.77
N ALA A 128 26.95 8.84 22.31
CA ALA A 128 26.33 7.62 22.82
C ALA A 128 27.21 6.40 22.55
N LYS A 129 27.82 6.34 21.36
CA LYS A 129 28.73 5.26 20.94
C LYS A 129 29.96 5.19 21.85
N ARG A 130 30.53 6.31 22.19
CA ARG A 130 31.70 6.36 23.09
C ARG A 130 31.37 6.03 24.56
N LYS A 131 30.09 6.16 24.94
CA LYS A 131 29.65 5.89 26.33
C LYS A 131 29.26 4.43 26.60
N LEU A 132 28.89 3.72 25.59
CA LEU A 132 28.36 2.35 25.71
C LEU A 132 28.93 1.50 24.56
N GLU A 133 30.11 0.98 24.74
CA GLU A 133 30.62 -0.07 23.85
C GLU A 133 29.66 -1.26 23.89
N ASP A 134 29.13 -1.61 22.73
CA ASP A 134 28.51 -2.86 22.26
C ASP A 134 27.01 -3.13 22.38
N GLU A 135 26.24 -2.69 23.32
CA GLU A 135 24.84 -3.19 23.43
C GLU A 135 23.73 -2.20 23.06
N PHE A 136 23.97 -0.92 23.16
CA PHE A 136 22.89 0.08 23.08
C PHE A 136 22.63 0.60 21.67
N ILE A 137 23.63 0.60 20.80
CA ILE A 137 23.51 1.18 19.45
C ILE A 137 22.64 0.33 18.54
N SER A 138 22.83 -0.99 18.57
CA SER A 138 22.01 -1.94 17.78
C SER A 138 20.52 -1.91 18.16
N LYS A 139 20.24 -1.63 19.43
CA LYS A 139 18.88 -1.53 19.97
C LYS A 139 18.19 -0.22 19.60
N ASN A 140 18.92 0.91 19.64
CA ASN A 140 18.37 2.23 19.33
C ASN A 140 18.15 2.44 17.81
N ILE A 141 19.05 1.97 16.97
CA ILE A 141 18.85 2.02 15.51
C ILE A 141 17.68 1.12 15.09
N LYS A 142 17.57 -0.09 15.63
CA LYS A 142 16.41 -0.95 15.40
C LYS A 142 15.13 -0.32 15.95
N LEU A 143 15.17 0.35 17.10
CA LEU A 143 14.03 1.07 17.67
C LEU A 143 13.65 2.27 16.78
N ASN A 144 14.60 3.09 16.35
CA ASN A 144 14.32 4.26 15.52
C ASN A 144 13.85 3.88 14.10
N MET A 145 14.33 2.78 13.54
CA MET A 145 13.80 2.24 12.28
C MET A 145 12.42 1.56 12.44
N SER A 146 12.13 1.02 13.63
CA SER A 146 10.83 0.38 13.90
C SER A 146 9.78 1.35 14.44
N LEU A 147 10.19 2.49 15.02
CA LEU A 147 9.29 3.46 15.62
C LEU A 147 8.30 4.09 14.61
N PRO A 148 8.72 4.52 13.40
CA PRO A 148 7.79 4.99 12.38
C PRO A 148 6.79 3.91 11.97
N LYS A 149 7.26 2.68 11.75
CA LYS A 149 6.40 1.54 11.41
C LYS A 149 5.41 1.18 12.53
N LEU A 150 5.85 1.33 13.78
CA LEU A 150 4.98 1.14 14.94
C LEU A 150 3.95 2.26 15.06
N LYS A 151 4.36 3.53 14.86
CA LYS A 151 3.43 4.68 14.83
C LYS A 151 2.37 4.49 13.76
N GLU A 152 2.77 4.14 12.53
CA GLU A 152 1.87 3.84 11.43
C GLU A 152 0.83 2.79 11.83
N LYS A 153 1.27 1.65 12.38
CA LYS A 153 0.36 0.59 12.84
C LYS A 153 -0.61 1.05 13.92
N VAL A 154 -0.15 1.86 14.87
CA VAL A 154 -1.00 2.41 15.92
C VAL A 154 -2.05 3.34 15.32
N TYR A 155 -1.64 4.31 14.49
CA TYR A 155 -2.57 5.22 13.84
C TYR A 155 -3.58 4.48 12.95
N LEU A 156 -3.13 3.53 12.12
CA LEU A 156 -4.03 2.70 11.31
C LEU A 156 -5.03 1.93 12.18
N SER A 157 -4.59 1.35 13.30
CA SER A 157 -5.49 0.62 14.19
C SER A 157 -6.56 1.51 14.82
N ILE A 158 -6.23 2.78 15.11
CA ILE A 158 -7.21 3.76 15.62
C ILE A 158 -8.19 4.12 14.49
N ILE A 159 -7.68 4.49 13.31
CA ILE A 159 -8.50 4.87 12.16
C ILE A 159 -9.45 3.74 11.74
N GLU A 160 -9.00 2.50 11.82
CA GLU A 160 -9.80 1.31 11.51
C GLU A 160 -10.72 0.85 12.66
N HIS A 161 -10.83 1.61 13.75
CA HIS A 161 -11.59 1.27 14.94
C HIS A 161 -11.22 -0.10 15.58
N SER A 162 -10.02 -0.59 15.31
CA SER A 162 -9.51 -1.87 15.82
C SER A 162 -8.64 -1.73 17.07
N PHE A 163 -8.34 -0.50 17.50
CA PHE A 163 -7.53 -0.19 18.67
C PHE A 163 -8.28 -0.49 19.97
N LYS A 164 -7.73 -1.40 20.77
CA LYS A 164 -8.32 -1.77 22.09
C LYS A 164 -7.54 -1.08 23.21
N ASN A 165 -8.13 -0.10 23.88
CA ASN A 165 -7.48 0.72 24.93
C ASN A 165 -6.79 -0.11 26.02
N GLN A 166 -7.42 -1.18 26.51
CA GLN A 166 -6.89 -1.96 27.64
C GLN A 166 -5.59 -2.74 27.38
N MET A 167 -5.24 -2.97 26.10
CA MET A 167 -4.01 -3.71 25.73
C MET A 167 -2.86 -2.81 25.25
N ASN A 168 -3.14 -1.54 24.93
CA ASN A 168 -2.23 -0.70 24.15
C ASN A 168 -1.86 0.64 24.82
N ASP A 169 -2.20 0.87 26.08
CA ASP A 169 -1.90 2.12 26.80
C ASP A 169 -0.40 2.48 26.79
N SER A 170 0.46 1.46 26.75
CA SER A 170 1.92 1.66 26.63
C SER A 170 2.37 2.22 25.27
N LEU A 171 1.51 2.19 24.24
CA LEU A 171 1.80 2.70 22.91
C LEU A 171 1.37 4.17 22.73
N LEU A 172 0.45 4.66 23.52
CA LEU A 172 -0.06 6.04 23.47
C LEU A 172 1.04 7.12 23.61
N PRO A 173 2.05 6.96 24.49
CA PRO A 173 3.16 7.92 24.56
C PRO A 173 3.95 8.07 23.25
N ILE A 174 4.02 7.00 22.47
CA ILE A 174 4.79 6.96 21.20
C ILE A 174 4.18 7.91 20.15
N ILE A 175 2.86 8.12 20.21
CA ILE A 175 2.09 8.99 19.30
C ILE A 175 1.74 10.35 19.93
N GLY A 176 2.38 10.72 21.05
CA GLY A 176 2.16 12.01 21.72
C GLY A 176 0.82 12.13 22.46
N ALA A 177 0.11 11.03 22.70
CA ALA A 177 -1.20 11.03 23.34
C ALA A 177 -1.15 11.28 24.86
N SER A 178 0.04 11.28 25.46
CA SER A 178 0.21 11.48 26.91
C SER A 178 0.20 12.95 27.34
N ASP A 179 0.33 13.89 26.42
CA ASP A 179 0.33 15.32 26.72
C ASP A 179 -1.12 15.85 26.56
N PRO A 180 -1.76 16.29 27.65
CA PRO A 180 -3.16 16.75 27.64
C PRO A 180 -3.34 18.06 26.84
N ASP A 181 -2.25 18.79 26.58
CA ASP A 181 -2.30 20.02 25.80
C ASP A 181 -2.24 19.75 24.28
N ASN A 182 -1.95 18.53 23.88
CA ASN A 182 -1.96 18.14 22.47
C ASN A 182 -3.39 18.11 21.89
N ARG A 183 -3.47 18.57 20.67
CA ARG A 183 -4.68 18.48 19.83
C ARG A 183 -4.28 17.77 18.55
N PHE A 184 -5.20 17.01 18.00
CA PHE A 184 -4.95 16.14 16.86
C PHE A 184 -5.89 16.48 15.72
N MET A 185 -5.42 16.31 14.51
CA MET A 185 -6.22 16.49 13.30
C MET A 185 -5.72 15.54 12.23
N THR A 186 -6.63 14.86 11.56
CA THR A 186 -6.26 14.02 10.42
C THR A 186 -6.42 14.80 9.12
N VAL A 187 -5.42 14.71 8.27
CA VAL A 187 -5.44 15.24 6.92
C VAL A 187 -5.28 14.07 5.97
N VAL A 188 -6.11 14.02 4.94
CA VAL A 188 -6.08 12.99 3.91
C VAL A 188 -5.71 13.64 2.59
N LEU A 189 -4.67 13.14 1.94
CA LEU A 189 -4.26 13.57 0.60
C LEU A 189 -4.62 12.47 -0.39
N ARG A 190 -5.44 12.79 -1.37
CA ARG A 190 -5.70 11.93 -2.53
C ARG A 190 -4.89 12.44 -3.72
N VAL A 191 -3.97 11.63 -4.21
CA VAL A 191 -3.19 11.91 -5.42
C VAL A 191 -4.03 11.57 -6.64
N LEU A 192 -4.20 12.52 -7.56
CA LEU A 192 -5.07 12.39 -8.72
C LEU A 192 -4.36 11.85 -9.97
N ASN A 193 -3.03 11.95 -10.01
CA ASN A 193 -2.17 11.50 -11.10
C ASN A 193 -1.00 10.65 -10.59
N LEU A 194 -1.32 9.69 -9.70
CA LEU A 194 -0.33 8.86 -9.01
C LEU A 194 0.52 8.02 -9.97
N GLU A 195 -0.09 7.41 -10.98
CA GLU A 195 0.61 6.58 -11.96
C GLU A 195 1.64 7.40 -12.74
N GLU A 196 1.20 8.54 -13.29
CA GLU A 196 2.06 9.46 -14.03
C GLU A 196 3.27 9.90 -13.19
N ILE A 197 3.03 10.29 -11.94
CA ILE A 197 4.08 10.77 -11.04
C ILE A 197 4.99 9.63 -10.62
N SER A 198 4.45 8.46 -10.29
CA SER A 198 5.25 7.31 -9.87
C SER A 198 6.23 6.87 -10.96
N VAL A 199 5.78 6.85 -12.21
CA VAL A 199 6.63 6.51 -13.37
C VAL A 199 7.68 7.58 -13.64
N ASN A 200 7.24 8.84 -13.77
CA ASN A 200 8.09 9.92 -14.28
C ASN A 200 9.08 10.48 -13.26
N LYS A 201 8.76 10.39 -11.94
CA LYS A 201 9.54 11.03 -10.88
C LYS A 201 10.09 10.05 -9.84
N PHE A 202 9.43 8.92 -9.64
CA PHE A 202 9.75 8.00 -8.54
C PHE A 202 10.08 6.57 -8.98
N LEU A 203 10.24 6.30 -10.29
CA LEU A 203 10.62 4.99 -10.84
C LEU A 203 9.78 3.82 -10.29
N HIS A 204 8.47 4.04 -10.13
CA HIS A 204 7.49 3.13 -9.50
C HIS A 204 7.71 2.88 -7.99
N ASP A 205 8.58 3.64 -7.32
CA ASP A 205 8.80 3.53 -5.88
C ASP A 205 7.80 4.41 -5.12
N LEU A 206 6.71 3.79 -4.66
CA LEU A 206 5.67 4.49 -3.90
C LEU A 206 6.14 4.87 -2.48
N ASP A 207 7.04 4.10 -1.88
CA ASP A 207 7.58 4.41 -0.55
C ASP A 207 8.39 5.71 -0.60
N LEU A 208 9.18 5.90 -1.66
CA LEU A 208 9.91 7.14 -1.90
C LEU A 208 8.97 8.32 -2.15
N LEU A 209 7.89 8.12 -2.89
CA LEU A 209 6.85 9.14 -3.10
C LEU A 209 6.23 9.56 -1.76
N HIS A 210 5.81 8.59 -0.95
CA HIS A 210 5.21 8.86 0.36
C HIS A 210 6.18 9.58 1.29
N PHE A 211 7.44 9.19 1.30
CA PHE A 211 8.50 9.86 2.04
C PHE A 211 8.67 11.33 1.60
N ALA A 212 8.71 11.58 0.29
CA ALA A 212 8.85 12.95 -0.24
C ALA A 212 7.65 13.84 0.13
N VAL A 213 6.43 13.30 0.04
CA VAL A 213 5.22 14.02 0.47
C VAL A 213 5.26 14.32 1.97
N GLY A 214 5.64 13.32 2.78
CA GLY A 214 5.78 13.49 4.22
C GLY A 214 6.74 14.62 4.61
N ASN A 215 7.91 14.65 3.98
CA ASN A 215 8.91 15.70 4.23
C ASN A 215 8.38 17.10 3.88
N ILE A 216 7.61 17.23 2.79
CA ILE A 216 7.01 18.53 2.42
C ILE A 216 5.97 18.95 3.47
N ILE A 217 5.17 18.01 3.97
CA ILE A 217 4.21 18.31 5.03
C ILE A 217 4.94 18.77 6.30
N ASP A 218 5.98 18.06 6.72
CA ASP A 218 6.78 18.38 7.91
C ASP A 218 7.48 19.75 7.77
N GLU A 219 8.12 20.01 6.63
CA GLU A 219 8.78 21.28 6.36
C GLU A 219 7.81 22.48 6.42
N ILE A 220 6.61 22.32 5.85
CA ILE A 220 5.60 23.39 5.85
C ILE A 220 4.90 23.50 7.19
N ALA A 221 4.76 22.41 7.93
CA ALA A 221 4.23 22.40 9.29
C ALA A 221 5.06 23.28 10.25
N GLY A 222 6.40 23.27 10.10
CA GLY A 222 7.33 24.08 10.89
C GLY A 222 7.30 23.73 12.38
N ASP A 223 7.92 24.61 13.20
CA ASP A 223 8.12 24.35 14.64
C ASP A 223 6.84 24.28 15.50
N HIS A 224 5.70 24.71 14.97
CA HIS A 224 4.44 24.80 15.72
C HIS A 224 3.58 23.55 15.65
N TYR A 225 3.87 22.63 14.72
CA TYR A 225 3.09 21.42 14.48
C TYR A 225 4.06 20.26 14.27
N GLN A 226 3.68 19.12 14.82
CA GLN A 226 4.31 17.84 14.46
C GLN A 226 3.38 17.12 13.50
N SER A 227 3.90 16.60 12.41
CA SER A 227 3.12 15.76 11.53
C SER A 227 3.72 14.35 11.44
N PHE A 228 2.87 13.39 11.19
CA PHE A 228 3.28 12.04 10.87
C PHE A 228 2.42 11.53 9.71
N SER A 229 3.04 11.32 8.57
CA SER A 229 2.37 10.86 7.37
C SER A 229 2.72 9.41 7.01
N PHE A 230 1.75 8.71 6.45
CA PHE A 230 1.89 7.33 6.00
C PHE A 230 0.91 7.02 4.88
N ALA A 231 1.22 5.99 4.09
CA ALA A 231 0.34 5.50 3.03
C ALA A 231 -0.86 4.74 3.61
N ASN A 232 -2.02 4.87 2.97
CA ASN A 232 -3.12 3.97 3.27
C ASN A 232 -2.89 2.62 2.57
N PRO A 233 -2.74 1.51 3.31
CA PRO A 233 -2.47 0.20 2.69
C PRO A 233 -3.65 -0.32 1.85
N LYS A 234 -4.85 0.23 2.05
CA LYS A 234 -6.07 -0.16 1.31
C LYS A 234 -6.30 0.70 0.06
N GLU A 235 -5.76 1.91 0.02
CA GLU A 235 -5.98 2.87 -1.06
C GLU A 235 -4.66 3.53 -1.48
N ALA A 236 -4.07 3.04 -2.53
CA ALA A 236 -2.74 3.49 -2.99
C ALA A 236 -2.64 4.98 -3.32
N HIS A 237 -3.77 5.62 -3.69
CA HIS A 237 -3.82 7.08 -3.97
C HIS A 237 -3.87 7.92 -2.70
N GLU A 238 -4.00 7.31 -1.54
CA GLU A 238 -4.29 8.01 -0.30
C GLU A 238 -3.07 8.04 0.62
N ILE A 239 -2.70 9.24 1.02
CA ILE A 239 -1.68 9.49 2.05
C ILE A 239 -2.41 10.13 3.23
N ILE A 240 -2.22 9.55 4.40
CA ILE A 240 -2.82 10.02 5.65
C ILE A 240 -1.74 10.76 6.43
N ALA A 241 -2.05 11.95 6.93
CA ALA A 241 -1.18 12.69 7.83
C ALA A 241 -1.94 13.02 9.13
N VAL A 242 -1.36 12.65 10.25
CA VAL A 242 -1.85 13.05 11.57
C VAL A 242 -1.03 14.24 12.05
N ILE A 243 -1.69 15.38 12.22
CA ILE A 243 -1.09 16.63 12.71
C ILE A 243 -1.35 16.75 14.19
N THR A 244 -0.28 16.94 14.96
CA THR A 244 -0.32 17.18 16.41
C THR A 244 0.04 18.63 16.68
N MET A 245 -0.79 19.34 17.41
CA MET A 245 -0.67 20.77 17.72
C MET A 245 -0.72 20.97 19.23
N LYS A 246 0.09 21.92 19.74
CA LYS A 246 0.04 22.32 21.15
C LYS A 246 -0.87 23.51 21.33
N GLY A 247 -1.88 23.37 22.19
CA GLY A 247 -2.73 24.42 22.71
C GLY A 247 -3.13 25.55 21.74
N GLY A 248 -4.29 26.13 21.86
CA GLY A 248 -4.72 27.21 20.98
C GLY A 248 -6.25 27.27 20.82
N TYR A 249 -6.71 28.36 20.19
CA TYR A 249 -8.12 28.46 19.84
C TYR A 249 -8.43 27.57 18.62
N ARG A 250 -9.53 26.82 18.68
CA ARG A 250 -9.96 25.88 17.64
C ARG A 250 -9.99 26.53 16.24
N GLU A 251 -10.56 27.72 16.15
CA GLU A 251 -10.71 28.43 14.87
C GLU A 251 -9.37 28.79 14.24
N ASP A 252 -8.40 29.25 15.05
CA ASP A 252 -7.04 29.55 14.59
C ASP A 252 -6.32 28.31 14.10
N MET A 253 -6.48 27.19 14.79
CA MET A 253 -5.83 25.93 14.43
C MET A 253 -6.35 25.39 13.10
N VAL A 254 -7.69 25.39 12.90
CA VAL A 254 -8.32 24.99 11.64
C VAL A 254 -7.91 25.90 10.49
N TYR A 255 -7.92 27.22 10.71
CA TYR A 255 -7.52 28.18 9.68
C TYR A 255 -6.05 28.00 9.27
N ARG A 256 -5.14 27.86 10.24
CA ARG A 256 -3.72 27.63 9.98
C ARG A 256 -3.48 26.33 9.23
N SER A 257 -4.15 25.24 9.63
CA SER A 257 -4.05 23.93 8.94
C SER A 257 -4.51 24.04 7.49
N LEU A 258 -5.61 24.74 7.22
CA LEU A 258 -6.10 24.99 5.86
C LEU A 258 -5.06 25.77 5.03
N HIS A 259 -4.48 26.82 5.62
CA HIS A 259 -3.46 27.63 4.93
C HIS A 259 -2.18 26.83 4.64
N GLN A 260 -1.73 26.04 5.61
CA GLN A 260 -0.55 25.17 5.41
C GLN A 260 -0.79 24.10 4.36
N MET A 261 -1.94 23.44 4.37
CA MET A 261 -2.26 22.42 3.37
C MET A 261 -2.40 23.01 1.97
N LYS A 262 -2.82 24.25 1.82
CA LYS A 262 -2.76 24.99 0.53
C LYS A 262 -1.31 25.18 0.08
N ARG A 263 -0.38 25.51 0.98
CA ARG A 263 1.04 25.61 0.66
C ARG A 263 1.63 24.25 0.29
N VAL A 264 1.26 23.17 1.02
CA VAL A 264 1.65 21.78 0.69
C VAL A 264 1.18 21.44 -0.72
N SER A 265 -0.10 21.67 -1.02
CA SER A 265 -0.66 21.41 -2.35
C SER A 265 0.08 22.16 -3.47
N THR A 266 0.37 23.45 -3.25
CA THR A 266 1.13 24.26 -4.21
C THR A 266 2.55 23.71 -4.39
N LYS A 267 3.22 23.34 -3.29
CA LYS A 267 4.60 22.83 -3.34
C LYS A 267 4.69 21.46 -4.02
N LEU A 268 3.75 20.58 -3.76
CA LEU A 268 3.64 19.28 -4.46
C LEU A 268 3.45 19.46 -5.97
N GLN A 269 2.64 20.44 -6.37
CA GLN A 269 2.44 20.77 -7.77
C GLN A 269 3.70 21.36 -8.41
N GLU A 270 4.39 22.27 -7.73
CA GLU A 270 5.62 22.90 -8.23
C GLU A 270 6.76 21.91 -8.41
N LEU A 271 6.99 21.04 -7.42
CA LEU A 271 8.15 20.14 -7.40
C LEU A 271 7.94 18.90 -8.26
N PHE A 272 6.75 18.32 -8.21
CA PHE A 272 6.49 17.02 -8.82
C PHE A 272 5.48 17.07 -9.96
N GLY A 273 4.74 18.16 -10.14
CA GLY A 273 3.55 18.19 -11.00
C GLY A 273 2.39 17.39 -10.40
N MET A 274 2.43 17.11 -9.10
CA MET A 274 1.45 16.28 -8.41
C MET A 274 0.14 17.05 -8.19
N ALA A 275 -0.95 16.54 -8.74
CA ALA A 275 -2.29 17.05 -8.49
C ALA A 275 -2.91 16.31 -7.31
N VAL A 276 -3.42 17.05 -6.32
CA VAL A 276 -3.95 16.47 -5.09
C VAL A 276 -5.28 17.10 -4.67
N ILE A 277 -6.16 16.30 -4.10
CA ILE A 277 -7.25 16.79 -3.25
C ILE A 277 -6.84 16.52 -1.80
N ILE A 278 -6.86 17.58 -0.99
CA ILE A 278 -6.54 17.47 0.43
C ILE A 278 -7.80 17.72 1.24
N GLY A 279 -8.26 16.69 1.94
CA GLY A 279 -9.33 16.76 2.92
C GLY A 279 -8.78 17.01 4.31
N ILE A 280 -9.36 17.95 5.03
CA ILE A 280 -8.99 18.29 6.40
C ILE A 280 -10.12 17.84 7.33
N GLY A 281 -9.79 17.02 8.30
CA GLY A 281 -10.71 16.52 9.31
C GLY A 281 -10.98 17.51 10.43
N GLU A 282 -11.81 17.11 11.36
CA GLU A 282 -12.09 17.90 12.56
C GLU A 282 -10.94 17.85 13.56
N LEU A 283 -10.83 18.92 14.36
CA LEU A 283 -9.88 19.00 15.47
C LEU A 283 -10.37 18.11 16.62
N CYS A 284 -9.51 17.20 17.06
CA CYS A 284 -9.77 16.25 18.13
C CYS A 284 -8.96 16.61 19.39
N TYR A 285 -9.57 16.32 20.55
CA TYR A 285 -8.94 16.52 21.86
C TYR A 285 -8.37 15.20 22.40
N ASP A 286 -8.89 14.09 21.94
CA ASP A 286 -8.40 12.75 22.24
C ASP A 286 -7.86 12.11 20.94
N ILE A 287 -6.74 11.41 21.05
CA ILE A 287 -6.12 10.73 19.93
C ILE A 287 -7.03 9.65 19.31
N ILE A 288 -7.90 9.04 20.11
CA ILE A 288 -8.85 8.02 19.61
C ILE A 288 -9.86 8.63 18.64
N GLU A 289 -10.15 9.91 18.76
CA GLU A 289 -11.09 10.63 17.87
C GLU A 289 -10.52 10.89 16.48
N ILE A 290 -9.21 10.61 16.24
CA ILE A 290 -8.64 10.77 14.88
C ILE A 290 -9.33 9.88 13.84
N ALA A 291 -9.99 8.80 14.24
CA ALA A 291 -10.83 8.01 13.36
C ALA A 291 -11.98 8.85 12.78
N ASN A 292 -12.71 9.57 13.63
CA ASN A 292 -13.76 10.48 13.18
C ASN A 292 -13.19 11.62 12.32
N SER A 293 -12.03 12.17 12.73
CA SER A 293 -11.33 13.21 11.95
C SER A 293 -10.95 12.70 10.55
N TYR A 294 -10.51 11.44 10.44
CA TYR A 294 -10.24 10.79 9.16
C TYR A 294 -11.50 10.65 8.30
N ASP A 295 -12.59 10.18 8.88
CA ASP A 295 -13.87 10.03 8.18
C ASP A 295 -14.39 11.38 7.64
N TYR A 296 -14.26 12.46 8.43
CA TYR A 296 -14.55 13.82 7.99
C TYR A 296 -13.67 14.28 6.82
N ALA A 297 -12.36 14.06 6.93
CA ALA A 297 -11.41 14.41 5.85
C ALA A 297 -11.76 13.66 4.55
N LYS A 298 -12.07 12.37 4.67
CA LYS A 298 -12.46 11.53 3.54
C LYS A 298 -13.80 11.93 2.95
N ALA A 299 -14.78 12.24 3.79
CA ALA A 299 -16.08 12.74 3.35
C ALA A 299 -15.93 14.08 2.60
N ALA A 300 -15.03 14.97 3.05
CA ALA A 300 -14.74 16.21 2.36
C ALA A 300 -14.17 15.98 0.96
N ILE A 301 -13.25 15.01 0.77
CA ILE A 301 -12.73 14.62 -0.54
C ILE A 301 -13.84 14.05 -1.42
N ASN A 302 -14.60 13.10 -0.88
CA ASN A 302 -15.67 12.41 -1.61
C ASN A 302 -16.79 13.36 -2.05
N GLY A 303 -16.99 14.46 -1.31
CA GLY A 303 -17.96 15.51 -1.65
C GLY A 303 -17.50 16.50 -2.72
N VAL A 304 -16.25 16.44 -3.18
CA VAL A 304 -15.75 17.37 -4.23
C VAL A 304 -16.46 17.11 -5.54
N ASP A 305 -16.99 18.18 -6.13
CA ASP A 305 -17.68 18.13 -7.43
C ASP A 305 -16.65 17.97 -8.57
N LEU A 306 -16.61 16.78 -9.16
CA LEU A 306 -15.69 16.45 -10.24
C LEU A 306 -15.91 17.27 -11.51
N LEU A 307 -17.15 17.71 -11.77
CA LEU A 307 -17.49 18.57 -12.92
C LEU A 307 -16.85 19.97 -12.81
N LYS A 308 -16.56 20.42 -11.57
CA LYS A 308 -15.98 21.74 -11.29
C LYS A 308 -14.50 21.66 -10.92
N LEU A 309 -13.95 20.47 -10.74
CA LEU A 309 -12.56 20.28 -10.35
C LEU A 309 -11.63 20.66 -11.49
N LYS A 310 -10.71 21.60 -11.24
CA LYS A 310 -9.72 22.10 -12.22
C LYS A 310 -8.27 21.91 -11.78
N GLY A 311 -8.00 20.88 -10.99
CA GLY A 311 -6.66 20.61 -10.45
C GLY A 311 -6.68 20.42 -8.95
N SER A 312 -5.56 20.78 -8.27
CA SER A 312 -5.45 20.57 -6.84
C SER A 312 -6.45 21.40 -6.02
N LEU A 313 -7.00 20.80 -4.97
CA LEU A 313 -7.97 21.42 -4.09
C LEU A 313 -7.71 21.08 -2.63
N VAL A 314 -7.93 22.04 -1.73
CA VAL A 314 -7.94 21.80 -0.27
C VAL A 314 -9.33 22.10 0.25
N THR A 315 -9.93 21.14 0.95
CA THR A 315 -11.32 21.23 1.43
C THR A 315 -11.43 20.73 2.88
N SER A 316 -12.33 21.35 3.62
CA SER A 316 -12.73 20.92 4.97
C SER A 316 -14.26 20.92 5.09
N SER A 317 -14.97 20.95 3.96
CA SER A 317 -16.43 21.02 3.95
C SER A 317 -17.03 19.68 4.34
N THR A 318 -17.90 19.72 5.33
CA THR A 318 -18.58 18.56 5.90
C THR A 318 -20.07 18.55 5.61
N GLU A 319 -20.57 19.44 4.73
CA GLU A 319 -21.96 19.33 4.33
C GLU A 319 -22.14 18.07 3.49
N PRO A 320 -22.77 17.01 4.05
CA PRO A 320 -23.11 15.86 3.24
C PRO A 320 -24.07 16.33 2.17
N ARG A 321 -23.63 16.36 0.94
CA ARG A 321 -24.57 16.48 -0.17
C ARG A 321 -25.49 15.26 -0.09
N PRO A 322 -26.82 15.44 -0.14
CA PRO A 322 -27.71 14.31 -0.26
C PRO A 322 -27.24 13.50 -1.49
N LEU A 323 -27.12 12.19 -1.30
CA LEU A 323 -26.89 11.26 -2.41
C LEU A 323 -28.04 11.50 -3.40
N ILE A 324 -27.76 12.24 -4.46
CA ILE A 324 -28.71 12.49 -5.53
C ILE A 324 -28.94 11.15 -6.21
N ASP A 325 -30.18 10.89 -6.56
CA ASP A 325 -30.72 9.67 -7.15
C ASP A 325 -29.67 8.82 -7.87
N ASN A 326 -29.37 7.68 -7.29
CA ASN A 326 -28.51 6.68 -7.89
C ASN A 326 -29.05 6.36 -9.28
N TYR A 327 -28.33 6.80 -10.31
CA TYR A 327 -28.53 6.28 -11.65
C TYR A 327 -27.75 4.95 -11.72
N PRO A 328 -28.37 3.82 -11.37
CA PRO A 328 -27.64 2.59 -11.20
C PRO A 328 -27.15 2.08 -12.55
N LEU A 329 -25.86 1.78 -12.66
CA LEU A 329 -25.27 1.15 -13.85
C LEU A 329 -26.01 -0.14 -14.23
N SER A 330 -26.53 -0.86 -13.22
CA SER A 330 -27.34 -2.05 -13.39
C SER A 330 -28.58 -1.86 -14.26
N SER A 331 -29.16 -0.64 -14.33
CA SER A 331 -30.29 -0.33 -15.21
C SER A 331 -29.92 -0.37 -16.70
N ARG A 332 -28.62 -0.27 -17.03
CA ARG A 332 -28.07 -0.30 -18.40
C ARG A 332 -27.31 -1.56 -18.72
N LEU A 333 -27.40 -2.56 -17.85
CA LEU A 333 -26.75 -3.87 -18.04
C LEU A 333 -26.99 -4.48 -19.44
N PRO A 334 -28.21 -4.43 -20.04
CA PRO A 334 -28.41 -4.94 -21.39
C PRO A 334 -27.59 -4.21 -22.45
N MET A 335 -27.41 -2.90 -22.33
CA MET A 335 -26.61 -2.11 -23.28
C MET A 335 -25.11 -2.39 -23.11
N ILE A 336 -24.63 -2.46 -21.87
CA ILE A 336 -23.24 -2.83 -21.54
C ILE A 336 -22.95 -4.21 -22.09
N ARG A 337 -23.81 -5.18 -21.83
CA ARG A 337 -23.69 -6.55 -22.33
C ARG A 337 -23.64 -6.60 -23.86
N SER A 338 -24.56 -5.90 -24.55
CA SER A 338 -24.58 -5.85 -26.01
C SER A 338 -23.31 -5.24 -26.59
N ALA A 339 -22.73 -4.23 -25.94
CA ALA A 339 -21.44 -3.64 -26.36
C ALA A 339 -20.29 -4.64 -26.23
N LEU A 340 -20.26 -5.41 -25.14
CA LEU A 340 -19.25 -6.44 -24.89
C LEU A 340 -19.38 -7.61 -25.87
N GLU A 341 -20.58 -8.16 -26.06
CA GLU A 341 -20.86 -9.29 -26.96
C GLU A 341 -20.63 -8.94 -28.44
N SER A 342 -20.96 -7.70 -28.85
CA SER A 342 -20.70 -7.25 -30.22
C SER A 342 -19.22 -6.92 -30.47
N GLY A 343 -18.44 -6.74 -29.42
CA GLY A 343 -17.07 -6.28 -29.50
C GLY A 343 -16.92 -4.86 -30.08
N SER A 344 -18.00 -4.06 -30.07
CA SER A 344 -18.02 -2.75 -30.70
C SER A 344 -17.60 -1.62 -29.74
N ILE A 345 -16.39 -1.09 -29.94
CA ILE A 345 -15.89 0.09 -29.21
C ILE A 345 -16.85 1.30 -29.36
N GLN A 346 -17.49 1.44 -30.54
CA GLN A 346 -18.44 2.54 -30.75
C GLN A 346 -19.70 2.38 -29.87
N GLN A 347 -20.17 1.16 -29.65
CA GLN A 347 -21.29 0.91 -28.74
C GLN A 347 -20.86 1.17 -27.28
N ALA A 348 -19.67 0.75 -26.88
CA ALA A 348 -19.12 1.07 -25.57
C ALA A 348 -19.06 2.58 -25.32
N LYS A 349 -18.53 3.34 -26.26
CA LYS A 349 -18.53 4.82 -26.20
C LYS A 349 -19.94 5.41 -26.13
N SER A 350 -20.90 4.83 -26.84
CA SER A 350 -22.30 5.28 -26.78
C SER A 350 -22.91 5.06 -25.39
N VAL A 351 -22.60 3.93 -24.73
CA VAL A 351 -23.02 3.66 -23.36
C VAL A 351 -22.45 4.70 -22.40
N VAL A 352 -21.14 4.96 -22.46
CA VAL A 352 -20.48 5.96 -21.60
C VAL A 352 -21.09 7.35 -21.86
N ASN A 353 -21.29 7.75 -23.12
CA ASN A 353 -21.90 9.02 -23.47
C ASN A 353 -23.32 9.20 -22.90
N GLU A 354 -24.08 8.13 -22.77
CA GLU A 354 -25.41 8.20 -22.14
C GLU A 354 -25.30 8.48 -20.64
N PHE A 355 -24.35 7.84 -19.95
CA PHE A 355 -24.06 8.11 -18.55
C PHE A 355 -23.54 9.53 -18.34
N VAL A 356 -22.58 9.97 -19.16
CA VAL A 356 -22.02 11.33 -19.12
C VAL A 356 -23.11 12.39 -19.29
N LYS A 357 -24.02 12.23 -20.24
CA LYS A 357 -25.15 13.15 -20.41
C LYS A 357 -26.03 13.25 -19.17
N HIS A 358 -26.26 12.12 -18.52
CA HIS A 358 -27.05 12.12 -17.29
C HIS A 358 -26.33 12.86 -16.16
N TRP A 359 -25.07 12.55 -15.90
CA TRP A 359 -24.29 13.17 -14.82
C TRP A 359 -24.03 14.65 -15.05
N THR A 360 -23.78 15.08 -16.29
CA THR A 360 -23.57 16.50 -16.61
C THR A 360 -24.86 17.32 -16.57
N SER A 361 -26.01 16.67 -16.69
CA SER A 361 -27.33 17.34 -16.54
C SER A 361 -27.83 17.38 -15.09
N SER A 362 -27.17 16.68 -14.17
CA SER A 362 -27.47 16.67 -12.73
C SER A 362 -26.91 17.92 -12.04
N GLU A 363 -27.33 18.19 -10.79
CA GLU A 363 -26.82 19.32 -10.00
C GLU A 363 -25.35 19.21 -9.55
N GLY A 364 -24.65 18.16 -9.94
CA GLY A 364 -23.25 17.90 -9.66
C GLY A 364 -22.93 16.40 -9.69
N PHE A 365 -21.67 16.07 -9.82
CA PHE A 365 -21.15 14.70 -9.77
C PHE A 365 -19.90 14.67 -8.91
N SER A 366 -19.98 13.98 -7.79
CA SER A 366 -18.92 14.01 -6.77
C SER A 366 -17.81 12.99 -7.03
N MET A 367 -16.63 13.22 -6.46
CA MET A 367 -15.50 12.30 -6.50
C MET A 367 -15.89 10.91 -5.93
N GLY A 368 -16.64 10.86 -4.84
CA GLY A 368 -17.11 9.60 -4.25
C GLY A 368 -18.13 8.86 -5.13
N GLU A 369 -18.90 9.58 -5.96
CA GLU A 369 -19.78 8.96 -6.96
C GLU A 369 -18.97 8.39 -8.12
N ALA A 370 -17.92 9.10 -8.55
CA ALA A 370 -17.01 8.62 -9.59
C ALA A 370 -16.31 7.31 -9.16
N ASP A 371 -15.78 7.26 -7.95
CA ASP A 371 -15.13 6.04 -7.42
C ASP A 371 -16.10 4.87 -7.35
N ARG A 372 -17.31 5.09 -6.83
CA ARG A 372 -18.35 4.05 -6.79
C ARG A 372 -18.73 3.58 -8.18
N THR A 373 -18.82 4.49 -9.14
CA THR A 373 -19.14 4.16 -10.53
C THR A 373 -18.09 3.26 -11.15
N VAL A 374 -16.80 3.55 -10.95
CA VAL A 374 -15.69 2.68 -11.42
C VAL A 374 -15.81 1.30 -10.78
N HIS A 375 -15.97 1.26 -9.46
CA HIS A 375 -16.09 0.01 -8.71
C HIS A 375 -17.29 -0.85 -9.17
N GLU A 376 -18.49 -0.26 -9.28
CA GLU A 376 -19.69 -0.93 -9.77
C GLU A 376 -19.52 -1.43 -11.21
N LEU A 377 -18.91 -0.61 -12.08
CA LEU A 377 -18.65 -0.98 -13.47
C LEU A 377 -17.73 -2.20 -13.54
N VAL A 378 -16.63 -2.21 -12.80
CA VAL A 378 -15.69 -3.34 -12.78
C VAL A 378 -16.37 -4.62 -12.29
N ILE A 379 -17.19 -4.56 -11.24
CA ILE A 379 -17.94 -5.73 -10.76
C ILE A 379 -18.89 -6.27 -11.85
N LEU A 380 -19.67 -5.39 -12.47
CA LEU A 380 -20.61 -5.78 -13.52
C LEU A 380 -19.89 -6.38 -14.74
N LEU A 381 -18.77 -5.78 -15.14
CA LEU A 381 -17.98 -6.25 -16.27
C LEU A 381 -17.30 -7.59 -15.97
N ASN A 382 -16.82 -7.81 -14.74
CA ASN A 382 -16.29 -9.10 -14.31
C ASN A 382 -17.35 -10.20 -14.44
N ASP A 383 -18.56 -9.97 -13.95
CA ASP A 383 -19.65 -10.94 -14.03
C ASP A 383 -19.96 -11.31 -15.49
N ILE A 384 -20.09 -10.32 -16.38
CA ILE A 384 -20.35 -10.54 -17.80
C ILE A 384 -19.17 -11.28 -18.47
N ALA A 385 -17.93 -10.86 -18.21
CA ALA A 385 -16.75 -11.46 -18.81
C ALA A 385 -16.58 -12.93 -18.40
N LEU A 386 -16.87 -13.26 -17.14
CA LEU A 386 -16.87 -14.64 -16.64
C LEU A 386 -17.96 -15.48 -17.31
N GLU A 387 -19.16 -14.94 -17.51
CA GLU A 387 -20.22 -15.62 -18.26
C GLU A 387 -19.82 -15.86 -19.73
N LEU A 388 -19.11 -14.91 -20.34
CA LEU A 388 -18.54 -15.01 -21.69
C LEU A 388 -17.21 -15.78 -21.75
N LYS A 389 -16.86 -16.45 -20.62
CA LYS A 389 -15.76 -17.40 -20.54
C LYS A 389 -14.35 -16.81 -20.64
N VAL A 390 -14.17 -15.57 -20.26
CA VAL A 390 -12.83 -14.98 -20.07
C VAL A 390 -12.14 -15.66 -18.90
N ALA A 391 -10.84 -15.98 -19.06
CA ALA A 391 -10.08 -16.60 -17.99
C ALA A 391 -9.96 -15.68 -16.76
N PRO A 392 -10.25 -16.17 -15.53
CA PRO A 392 -10.24 -15.35 -14.31
C PRO A 392 -8.95 -14.59 -14.06
N GLY A 393 -7.80 -15.18 -14.38
CA GLY A 393 -6.48 -14.53 -14.21
C GLY A 393 -6.22 -13.32 -15.13
N ARG A 394 -7.18 -12.97 -15.97
CA ARG A 394 -7.16 -11.78 -16.84
C ARG A 394 -8.15 -10.71 -16.40
N LEU A 395 -8.83 -10.92 -15.30
CA LEU A 395 -9.87 -10.03 -14.80
C LEU A 395 -9.49 -9.48 -13.43
N PRO A 396 -9.80 -8.20 -13.12
CA PRO A 396 -9.56 -7.60 -11.81
C PRO A 396 -10.64 -8.03 -10.80
N LEU A 397 -10.59 -9.29 -10.37
CA LEU A 397 -11.64 -9.91 -9.55
C LEU A 397 -11.66 -9.44 -8.09
N ASN A 398 -10.52 -8.97 -7.57
CA ASN A 398 -10.43 -8.46 -6.19
C ASN A 398 -10.67 -6.96 -6.08
N GLY A 399 -11.11 -6.34 -7.16
CA GLY A 399 -11.50 -4.93 -7.20
C GLY A 399 -10.74 -4.09 -8.23
N ASP A 400 -11.11 -2.83 -8.31
CA ASP A 400 -10.60 -1.84 -9.26
C ASP A 400 -9.09 -1.55 -9.10
N HIS A 401 -8.53 -1.74 -7.89
CA HIS A 401 -7.09 -1.60 -7.66
C HIS A 401 -6.23 -2.58 -8.48
N GLU A 402 -6.78 -3.73 -8.90
CA GLU A 402 -6.09 -4.68 -9.78
C GLU A 402 -5.97 -4.19 -11.22
N LEU A 403 -6.78 -3.21 -11.64
CA LEU A 403 -6.72 -2.62 -12.98
C LEU A 403 -5.31 -2.10 -13.32
N ARG A 404 -4.59 -1.58 -12.33
CA ARG A 404 -3.19 -1.16 -12.51
C ARG A 404 -2.27 -2.30 -12.92
N GLY A 405 -2.43 -3.46 -12.31
CA GLY A 405 -1.68 -4.68 -12.67
C GLY A 405 -1.96 -5.13 -14.12
N LEU A 406 -3.09 -4.72 -14.68
CA LEU A 406 -3.50 -4.97 -16.06
C LEU A 406 -3.15 -3.82 -17.02
N GLY A 407 -2.44 -2.78 -16.53
CA GLY A 407 -2.02 -1.63 -17.34
C GLY A 407 -3.08 -0.55 -17.53
N ILE A 408 -4.14 -0.56 -16.71
CA ILE A 408 -5.17 0.49 -16.71
C ILE A 408 -4.95 1.40 -15.52
N SER A 409 -4.58 2.65 -15.79
CA SER A 409 -4.50 3.68 -14.74
C SER A 409 -5.89 4.07 -14.28
N ILE A 410 -6.09 4.05 -12.95
CA ILE A 410 -7.34 4.52 -12.34
C ILE A 410 -7.25 6.00 -11.91
N ASP A 411 -6.26 6.72 -12.41
CA ASP A 411 -6.04 8.13 -12.13
C ASP A 411 -7.02 8.99 -12.94
N PHE A 412 -7.63 9.98 -12.28
CA PHE A 412 -8.38 11.03 -12.94
C PHE A 412 -8.40 12.30 -12.09
N ALA A 413 -8.09 13.42 -12.70
CA ALA A 413 -8.03 14.75 -12.06
C ALA A 413 -9.18 15.68 -12.50
N ASN A 414 -10.01 15.24 -13.43
CA ASN A 414 -11.18 15.96 -13.93
C ASN A 414 -12.18 14.98 -14.56
N PHE A 415 -13.33 15.50 -14.92
CA PHE A 415 -14.41 14.69 -15.48
C PHE A 415 -14.06 14.07 -16.84
N ASP A 416 -13.31 14.78 -17.69
CA ASP A 416 -12.92 14.28 -19.03
C ASP A 416 -12.00 13.04 -18.90
N GLN A 417 -11.06 13.07 -17.93
CA GLN A 417 -10.20 11.92 -17.63
C GLN A 417 -10.99 10.74 -17.03
N PHE A 418 -11.99 11.03 -16.21
CA PHE A 418 -12.88 10.00 -15.68
C PHE A 418 -13.69 9.33 -16.81
N GLU A 419 -14.23 10.11 -17.77
CA GLU A 419 -14.89 9.56 -18.95
C GLU A 419 -13.94 8.67 -19.77
N ALA A 420 -12.71 9.15 -20.00
CA ALA A 420 -11.70 8.38 -20.71
C ALA A 420 -11.35 7.05 -19.99
N LEU A 421 -11.29 7.07 -18.65
CA LEU A 421 -11.07 5.87 -17.83
C LEU A 421 -12.21 4.85 -18.03
N LEU A 422 -13.47 5.27 -17.99
CA LEU A 422 -14.60 4.35 -18.21
C LEU A 422 -14.55 3.70 -19.60
N ILE A 423 -14.18 4.47 -20.62
CA ILE A 423 -13.98 3.96 -21.98
C ILE A 423 -12.84 2.95 -22.00
N GLN A 424 -11.71 3.26 -21.40
CA GLN A 424 -10.54 2.37 -21.36
C GLN A 424 -10.86 1.04 -20.65
N ILE A 425 -11.60 1.08 -19.55
CA ILE A 425 -12.07 -0.13 -18.86
C ILE A 425 -12.93 -0.98 -19.81
N LEU A 426 -13.91 -0.40 -20.48
CA LEU A 426 -14.76 -1.13 -21.42
C LEU A 426 -13.96 -1.70 -22.60
N GLU A 427 -13.02 -0.95 -23.19
CA GLU A 427 -12.15 -1.39 -24.28
C GLU A 427 -11.30 -2.59 -23.85
N TYR A 428 -10.77 -2.59 -22.64
CA TYR A 428 -10.03 -3.72 -22.08
C TYR A 428 -10.89 -4.99 -22.03
N TYR A 429 -12.10 -4.93 -21.48
CA TYR A 429 -12.98 -6.09 -21.38
C TYR A 429 -13.42 -6.60 -22.76
N ILE A 430 -13.70 -5.71 -23.71
CA ILE A 430 -14.00 -6.09 -25.10
C ILE A 430 -12.84 -6.88 -25.70
N GLU A 431 -11.60 -6.42 -25.47
CA GLU A 431 -10.42 -7.09 -26.03
C GLU A 431 -10.19 -8.47 -25.38
N GLU A 432 -10.36 -8.58 -24.06
CA GLU A 432 -10.20 -9.88 -23.38
C GLU A 432 -11.29 -10.88 -23.75
N ILE A 433 -12.52 -10.42 -23.97
CA ILE A 433 -13.61 -11.28 -24.49
C ILE A 433 -13.28 -11.78 -25.90
N ARG A 434 -12.80 -10.89 -26.79
CA ARG A 434 -12.38 -11.29 -28.15
C ARG A 434 -11.24 -12.31 -28.13
N LYS A 435 -10.26 -12.14 -27.25
CA LYS A 435 -9.16 -13.10 -27.09
C LYS A 435 -9.64 -14.45 -26.58
N SER A 436 -10.70 -14.48 -25.78
CA SER A 436 -11.30 -15.73 -25.29
C SER A 436 -12.02 -16.49 -26.39
N GLU A 437 -12.67 -15.80 -27.33
CA GLU A 437 -13.35 -16.41 -28.48
C GLU A 437 -12.38 -16.97 -29.53
N SER A 438 -11.18 -16.40 -29.67
CA SER A 438 -10.19 -16.79 -30.69
C SER A 438 -9.26 -17.94 -30.28
N GLY A 439 -9.42 -18.54 -29.15
CA GLY A 439 -8.76 -19.80 -28.78
C GLY A 439 -7.81 -19.68 -27.59
N ASN A 440 -8.24 -20.18 -26.47
CA ASN A 440 -7.32 -20.84 -25.52
C ASN A 440 -8.10 -21.77 -24.58
N ARG A 441 -7.47 -22.85 -24.13
CA ARG A 441 -8.04 -23.79 -23.14
C ARG A 441 -8.52 -23.01 -21.92
N MET A 442 -9.82 -22.94 -21.81
CA MET A 442 -10.52 -22.27 -20.71
C MET A 442 -10.40 -23.07 -19.43
N PHE A 443 -10.44 -22.34 -18.29
CA PHE A 443 -10.81 -22.95 -17.02
C PHE A 443 -12.17 -23.66 -17.21
N GLU A 444 -12.15 -24.96 -17.20
CA GLU A 444 -13.36 -25.77 -17.10
C GLU A 444 -13.52 -26.20 -15.64
N VAL A 445 -14.72 -26.02 -15.10
CA VAL A 445 -15.02 -26.54 -13.75
C VAL A 445 -14.77 -28.05 -13.69
N GLY A 446 -14.73 -28.69 -14.85
CA GLY A 446 -14.27 -30.06 -15.07
C GLY A 446 -12.86 -30.32 -14.55
N ASP A 447 -11.95 -29.36 -14.68
CA ASP A 447 -10.56 -29.50 -14.21
C ASP A 447 -10.49 -29.66 -12.69
N ILE A 448 -11.37 -28.99 -11.94
CA ILE A 448 -11.49 -29.16 -10.49
C ILE A 448 -12.00 -30.56 -10.15
N LYS A 449 -13.00 -31.02 -10.91
CA LYS A 449 -13.54 -32.36 -10.73
C LYS A 449 -12.47 -33.41 -10.99
N GLU A 450 -11.75 -33.30 -12.10
CA GLU A 450 -10.63 -34.18 -12.46
C GLU A 450 -9.53 -34.17 -11.42
N TYR A 451 -9.16 -32.97 -10.91
CA TYR A 451 -8.21 -32.86 -9.82
C TYR A 451 -8.68 -33.60 -8.56
N ILE A 452 -9.95 -33.44 -8.17
CA ILE A 452 -10.51 -34.14 -7.01
C ILE A 452 -10.50 -35.65 -7.24
N ASP A 453 -10.84 -36.13 -8.43
CA ASP A 453 -10.88 -37.54 -8.78
C ASP A 453 -9.49 -38.22 -8.66
N HIS A 454 -8.40 -37.47 -8.90
CA HIS A 454 -7.02 -37.96 -8.80
C HIS A 454 -6.35 -37.71 -7.42
N HIS A 455 -6.75 -36.64 -6.70
CA HIS A 455 -6.13 -36.20 -5.45
C HIS A 455 -7.06 -36.30 -4.23
N TYR A 456 -8.12 -37.10 -4.30
CA TYR A 456 -9.14 -37.23 -3.24
C TYR A 456 -8.58 -37.56 -1.86
N PHE A 457 -7.42 -38.17 -1.78
CA PHE A 457 -6.74 -38.56 -0.54
C PHE A 457 -6.00 -37.40 0.17
N GLU A 458 -5.84 -36.26 -0.51
CA GLU A 458 -5.19 -35.07 0.03
C GLU A 458 -6.17 -34.17 0.79
N ASP A 459 -5.64 -33.24 1.61
CA ASP A 459 -6.45 -32.19 2.27
C ASP A 459 -6.82 -31.09 1.25
N ILE A 460 -7.86 -31.32 0.47
CA ILE A 460 -8.31 -30.41 -0.58
C ILE A 460 -8.98 -29.19 0.05
N LYS A 461 -8.29 -28.05 0.01
CA LYS A 461 -8.81 -26.76 0.42
C LYS A 461 -9.35 -25.99 -0.80
N ILE A 462 -10.46 -25.28 -0.62
CA ILE A 462 -11.06 -24.48 -1.69
C ILE A 462 -10.08 -23.38 -2.13
N SER A 463 -9.26 -22.85 -1.19
CA SER A 463 -8.21 -21.87 -1.49
C SER A 463 -7.22 -22.33 -2.56
N LEU A 464 -6.93 -23.64 -2.66
CA LEU A 464 -6.08 -24.18 -3.72
C LEU A 464 -6.59 -23.81 -5.13
N PHE A 465 -7.89 -23.83 -5.30
CA PHE A 465 -8.53 -23.53 -6.58
C PHE A 465 -8.78 -22.03 -6.75
N THR A 466 -9.17 -21.32 -5.67
CA THR A 466 -9.35 -19.86 -5.73
C THR A 466 -8.05 -19.15 -6.06
N ASP A 467 -6.94 -19.57 -5.47
CA ASP A 467 -5.61 -18.99 -5.71
C ASP A 467 -5.07 -19.37 -7.11
N LYS A 468 -5.34 -20.61 -7.55
CA LYS A 468 -4.91 -21.10 -8.87
C LYS A 468 -5.67 -20.47 -10.03
N TYR A 469 -6.96 -20.23 -9.86
CA TYR A 469 -7.85 -19.78 -10.93
C TYR A 469 -8.34 -18.35 -10.71
N PHE A 470 -7.88 -17.67 -9.68
CA PHE A 470 -8.24 -16.28 -9.33
C PHE A 470 -9.76 -16.04 -9.22
N LEU A 471 -10.48 -17.03 -8.65
CA LEU A 471 -11.93 -16.97 -8.48
C LEU A 471 -12.32 -16.69 -7.03
N SER A 472 -13.42 -15.96 -6.81
CA SER A 472 -13.98 -15.87 -5.47
C SER A 472 -14.49 -17.24 -5.01
N ARG A 473 -14.42 -17.51 -3.71
CA ARG A 473 -14.88 -18.76 -3.12
C ARG A 473 -16.35 -19.02 -3.40
N GLU A 474 -17.16 -17.99 -3.27
CA GLU A 474 -18.62 -18.04 -3.48
C GLU A 474 -18.95 -18.38 -4.94
N TYR A 475 -18.28 -17.74 -5.87
CA TYR A 475 -18.46 -17.97 -7.30
C TYR A 475 -18.06 -19.39 -7.68
N LEU A 476 -16.87 -19.85 -7.25
CA LEU A 476 -16.39 -21.20 -7.51
C LEU A 476 -17.35 -22.27 -6.97
N MET A 477 -17.82 -22.10 -5.73
CA MET A 477 -18.76 -23.03 -5.11
C MET A 477 -20.10 -23.07 -5.84
N LYS A 478 -20.61 -21.90 -6.26
CA LYS A 478 -21.86 -21.79 -7.04
C LYS A 478 -21.72 -22.49 -8.39
N LEU A 479 -20.63 -22.23 -9.10
CA LEU A 479 -20.38 -22.78 -10.43
C LEU A 479 -20.24 -24.31 -10.39
N PHE A 480 -19.45 -24.84 -9.46
CA PHE A 480 -19.27 -26.28 -9.27
C PHE A 480 -20.59 -26.99 -8.92
N LYS A 481 -21.38 -26.40 -8.02
CA LYS A 481 -22.69 -26.92 -7.64
C LYS A 481 -23.69 -26.88 -8.80
N GLN A 482 -23.67 -25.81 -9.59
CA GLN A 482 -24.56 -25.68 -10.77
C GLN A 482 -24.25 -26.72 -11.83
N GLN A 483 -22.97 -27.03 -12.05
CA GLN A 483 -22.57 -27.97 -13.11
C GLN A 483 -22.66 -29.45 -12.68
N PHE A 484 -22.32 -29.77 -11.44
CA PHE A 484 -22.22 -31.14 -10.95
C PHE A 484 -23.31 -31.53 -9.94
N GLY A 485 -24.13 -30.60 -9.50
CA GLY A 485 -25.21 -30.83 -8.54
C GLY A 485 -24.78 -30.96 -7.08
N PHE A 486 -23.46 -30.94 -6.79
CA PHE A 486 -22.88 -31.13 -5.47
C PHE A 486 -21.93 -29.95 -5.13
N GLY A 487 -21.80 -29.63 -3.85
CA GLY A 487 -20.70 -28.77 -3.40
C GLY A 487 -19.34 -29.48 -3.50
N ILE A 488 -18.24 -28.72 -3.61
CA ILE A 488 -16.86 -29.27 -3.75
C ILE A 488 -16.55 -30.26 -2.62
N HIS A 489 -16.79 -29.91 -1.37
CA HIS A 489 -16.54 -30.80 -0.21
C HIS A 489 -17.42 -32.05 -0.25
N GLU A 490 -18.66 -31.90 -0.68
CA GLU A 490 -19.61 -33.01 -0.84
C GLU A 490 -19.14 -33.97 -1.94
N TYR A 491 -18.60 -33.43 -3.03
CA TYR A 491 -18.03 -34.21 -4.11
C TYR A 491 -16.77 -34.99 -3.68
N VAL A 492 -15.85 -34.34 -2.95
CA VAL A 492 -14.68 -35.01 -2.35
C VAL A 492 -15.13 -36.19 -1.48
N GLN A 493 -16.13 -35.98 -0.63
CA GLN A 493 -16.66 -37.03 0.23
C GLN A 493 -17.28 -38.18 -0.62
N LYS A 494 -18.02 -37.87 -1.68
CA LYS A 494 -18.59 -38.86 -2.61
C LYS A 494 -17.50 -39.72 -3.24
N VAL A 495 -16.41 -39.09 -3.74
CA VAL A 495 -15.29 -39.83 -4.35
C VAL A 495 -14.60 -40.73 -3.31
N ARG A 496 -14.31 -40.21 -2.12
CA ARG A 496 -13.72 -40.99 -1.02
C ARG A 496 -14.57 -42.18 -0.61
N MET A 497 -15.89 -42.01 -0.54
CA MET A 497 -16.80 -43.09 -0.18
C MET A 497 -16.92 -44.15 -1.30
N GLY A 498 -16.88 -43.74 -2.57
CA GLY A 498 -16.78 -44.64 -3.69
C GLY A 498 -15.51 -45.50 -3.64
N LYS A 499 -14.38 -44.87 -3.44
CA LYS A 499 -13.07 -45.55 -3.31
C LYS A 499 -12.98 -46.41 -2.05
N ALA A 500 -13.57 -45.97 -0.95
CA ALA A 500 -13.71 -46.81 0.24
C ALA A 500 -14.40 -48.16 -0.05
N LYS A 501 -15.47 -48.10 -0.83
CA LYS A 501 -16.23 -49.29 -1.21
C LYS A 501 -15.41 -50.26 -2.07
N GLU A 502 -14.56 -49.75 -2.97
CA GLU A 502 -13.62 -50.53 -3.75
C GLU A 502 -12.57 -51.21 -2.86
N LEU A 503 -11.91 -50.45 -1.98
CA LEU A 503 -10.86 -50.92 -1.08
C LEU A 503 -11.37 -51.91 -0.01
N LEU A 504 -12.62 -51.78 0.42
CA LEU A 504 -13.22 -52.69 1.38
C LEU A 504 -13.48 -54.10 0.81
N ASN A 505 -13.47 -54.27 -0.52
CA ASN A 505 -13.57 -55.60 -1.15
C ASN A 505 -12.26 -56.41 -1.02
N ASP A 506 -11.15 -55.75 -0.68
CA ASP A 506 -9.88 -56.42 -0.39
C ASP A 506 -9.80 -56.76 1.12
N SER A 507 -9.88 -58.05 1.43
CA SER A 507 -9.83 -58.55 2.81
C SER A 507 -8.42 -58.44 3.44
N SER A 508 -7.38 -58.25 2.66
CA SER A 508 -6.00 -58.10 3.15
C SER A 508 -5.77 -56.75 3.81
N LEU A 509 -6.50 -55.70 3.41
CA LEU A 509 -6.35 -54.35 3.93
C LEU A 509 -7.12 -54.17 5.25
N LYS A 510 -6.44 -53.59 6.26
CA LYS A 510 -7.11 -53.23 7.51
C LYS A 510 -7.91 -51.94 7.34
N ILE A 511 -8.99 -51.81 8.12
CA ILE A 511 -9.85 -50.61 8.09
C ILE A 511 -9.03 -49.33 8.39
N GLN A 512 -7.98 -49.44 9.23
CA GLN A 512 -7.05 -48.36 9.53
C GLN A 512 -6.29 -47.92 8.26
N GLU A 513 -5.73 -48.88 7.53
CA GLU A 513 -4.96 -48.61 6.30
C GLU A 513 -5.85 -47.98 5.23
N ILE A 514 -7.08 -48.49 5.07
CA ILE A 514 -8.06 -47.89 4.14
C ILE A 514 -8.39 -46.47 4.53
N SER A 515 -8.56 -46.16 5.83
CA SER A 515 -8.77 -44.80 6.34
C SER A 515 -7.66 -43.85 5.92
N GLU A 516 -6.40 -44.26 6.10
CA GLU A 516 -5.21 -43.49 5.73
C GLU A 516 -5.09 -43.29 4.20
N MET A 517 -5.33 -44.35 3.41
CA MET A 517 -5.32 -44.27 1.94
C MET A 517 -6.39 -43.34 1.37
N LEU A 518 -7.46 -43.10 2.11
CA LEU A 518 -8.54 -42.19 1.73
C LEU A 518 -8.33 -40.76 2.25
N GLY A 519 -7.22 -40.49 2.96
CA GLY A 519 -6.88 -39.17 3.50
C GLY A 519 -7.64 -38.80 4.78
N TYR A 520 -8.09 -39.77 5.57
CA TYR A 520 -8.66 -39.53 6.88
C TYR A 520 -7.59 -39.72 7.96
N LYS A 521 -7.44 -38.71 8.83
CA LYS A 521 -6.49 -38.72 9.95
C LYS A 521 -6.88 -39.69 11.06
N ASP A 522 -8.15 -40.05 11.18
CA ASP A 522 -8.69 -40.91 12.22
C ASP A 522 -9.67 -41.95 11.63
N LYS A 523 -9.39 -43.21 11.95
CA LYS A 523 -10.25 -44.37 11.61
C LYS A 523 -11.69 -44.21 12.09
N ASN A 524 -11.90 -43.65 13.26
CA ASN A 524 -13.24 -43.49 13.83
C ASN A 524 -14.04 -42.46 13.04
N TYR A 525 -13.38 -41.38 12.62
CA TYR A 525 -14.00 -40.39 11.76
C TYR A 525 -14.38 -40.96 10.40
N PHE A 526 -13.48 -41.72 9.78
CA PHE A 526 -13.79 -42.46 8.55
C PHE A 526 -14.98 -43.40 8.75
N SER A 527 -14.99 -44.24 9.78
CA SER A 527 -16.08 -45.19 10.04
C SER A 527 -17.43 -44.50 10.22
N LYS A 528 -17.44 -43.34 10.90
CA LYS A 528 -18.65 -42.54 11.07
C LYS A 528 -19.11 -41.92 9.74
N ALA A 529 -18.17 -41.39 8.93
CA ALA A 529 -18.49 -40.82 7.61
C ALA A 529 -19.03 -41.87 6.66
N PHE A 530 -18.44 -43.06 6.64
CA PHE A 530 -18.89 -44.20 5.82
C PHE A 530 -20.29 -44.69 6.23
N ARG A 531 -20.53 -44.81 7.54
CA ARG A 531 -21.84 -45.19 8.08
C ARG A 531 -22.92 -44.12 7.76
N ASN A 532 -22.60 -42.87 7.85
CA ASN A 532 -23.52 -41.80 7.48
C ASN A 532 -23.89 -41.83 5.99
N TYR A 533 -22.94 -42.25 5.14
CA TYR A 533 -23.13 -42.26 3.70
C TYR A 533 -23.84 -43.54 3.19
N TYR A 534 -23.49 -44.69 3.73
CA TYR A 534 -24.02 -46.01 3.28
C TYR A 534 -24.95 -46.71 4.29
N SER A 535 -25.21 -46.10 5.44
CA SER A 535 -26.02 -46.65 6.55
C SER A 535 -25.44 -47.92 7.20
N LEU A 536 -24.23 -48.35 6.79
CA LEU A 536 -23.50 -49.49 7.34
C LEU A 536 -22.08 -49.05 7.74
N SER A 537 -21.53 -49.61 8.79
CA SER A 537 -20.10 -49.38 9.12
C SER A 537 -19.22 -50.10 8.07
N PRO A 538 -17.95 -49.68 7.91
CA PRO A 538 -16.98 -50.35 7.03
C PRO A 538 -16.86 -51.85 7.31
N THR A 539 -16.93 -52.27 8.57
CA THR A 539 -16.85 -53.65 9.01
C THR A 539 -18.10 -54.41 8.59
N GLU A 540 -19.28 -53.89 8.92
CA GLU A 540 -20.58 -54.51 8.53
C GLU A 540 -20.70 -54.62 7.00
N TYR A 541 -20.22 -53.61 6.25
CA TYR A 541 -20.22 -53.65 4.80
C TYR A 541 -19.31 -54.74 4.25
N ARG A 542 -18.11 -54.93 4.81
CA ARG A 542 -17.17 -56.01 4.42
C ARG A 542 -17.77 -57.40 4.73
N GLU A 543 -18.39 -57.59 5.88
CA GLU A 543 -19.02 -58.84 6.27
C GLU A 543 -20.23 -59.20 5.36
N SER A 544 -21.05 -58.22 5.02
CA SER A 544 -22.18 -58.46 4.10
C SER A 544 -21.72 -58.94 2.72
N ARG A 545 -20.61 -58.42 2.21
CA ARG A 545 -20.03 -58.83 0.94
C ARG A 545 -19.31 -60.20 0.98
N ALA A 546 -18.83 -60.60 2.14
CA ALA A 546 -18.22 -61.93 2.32
C ALA A 546 -19.30 -63.05 2.30
N VAL A 547 -20.54 -62.75 2.70
CA VAL A 547 -21.69 -63.68 2.66
C VAL A 547 -22.20 -63.85 1.22
N ASP A 548 -22.19 -62.78 0.39
CA ASP A 548 -22.63 -62.82 -1.02
C ASP A 548 -21.64 -63.55 -1.97
N LYS A 549 -20.43 -63.88 -1.52
CA LYS A 549 -19.41 -64.62 -2.28
C LYS A 549 -19.31 -66.09 -1.91
N LYS A 550 -20.14 -66.60 -1.00
CA LYS A 550 -20.31 -68.03 -0.70
C LYS A 550 -21.61 -68.54 -1.32
#